data_162ea635ac81a814623fbf830b7407f1
#
_entry.id   162ea635ac81a814623fbf830b7407f1
#
_cell.length_a   1.000
_cell.length_b   1.000
_cell.length_c   1.000
_cell.angle_alpha   90.00
_cell.angle_beta   90.00
_cell.angle_gamma   90.00
#
_symmetry.space_group_name_H-M   'P 1'
#
loop_
_entity.id
_entity.type
_entity.pdbx_description
1 polymer ?
#
loop_
_entity_poly.entity_id
_entity_poly.type
_entity_poly.pdbx_seq_one_letter_code
_entity_poly.pdbx_strand_id
1 'polypeptide(L)'
;MSKVATDAGVVLGVSGKDINELYDTTAAIEKLGNKNLVLDTTGADIKETFANTVQVRRAALKNQDRTFGYPSIVNLVKLAKGDKHLQAALASMFTMKYGSIIVMEQMTYAEALPLFGLRQNVFTDPQKPMKVEPGIYPLNGADENSLVVTTVDFALTYFVVSGELERSGVPLNLVINDAGGLSVLTSWAAGKFSGNSISEYIKENVEPKVKCRRLVIPGKVAVLKGDLEAKLPGWEIIVGPREAVQLVKFLKDLDA
;
A
#
# COMPACT_ATOMS: atom_id res chain seq x y z
N MET A 1 23.99 -24.05 21.29
CA MET A 1 23.81 -22.94 20.32
C MET A 1 22.70 -21.98 20.72
N SER A 2 21.49 -22.42 21.01
CA SER A 2 20.33 -21.53 21.33
C SER A 2 20.61 -20.59 22.50
N LYS A 3 21.19 -21.09 23.61
CA LYS A 3 21.52 -20.27 24.79
C LYS A 3 22.56 -19.19 24.45
N VAL A 4 23.59 -19.53 23.68
CA VAL A 4 24.62 -18.58 23.25
C VAL A 4 24.03 -17.48 22.36
N ALA A 5 23.14 -17.85 21.45
CA ALA A 5 22.43 -16.87 20.58
C ALA A 5 21.51 -15.97 21.40
N THR A 6 20.82 -16.52 22.41
CA THR A 6 19.97 -15.74 23.31
C THR A 6 20.79 -14.74 24.13
N ASP A 7 21.89 -15.20 24.71
CA ASP A 7 22.80 -14.37 25.53
C ASP A 7 23.46 -13.26 24.69
N ALA A 8 23.74 -13.54 23.41
CA ALA A 8 24.32 -12.59 22.45
C ALA A 8 23.28 -11.66 21.79
N GLY A 9 21.98 -11.90 21.96
CA GLY A 9 20.90 -11.11 21.34
C GLY A 9 20.82 -11.19 19.81
N VAL A 10 21.38 -12.26 19.21
CA VAL A 10 21.41 -12.43 17.75
C VAL A 10 20.22 -13.22 17.25
N VAL A 11 19.87 -13.00 15.97
CA VAL A 11 18.82 -13.76 15.28
C VAL A 11 19.29 -15.19 15.05
N LEU A 12 18.45 -16.16 15.40
CA LEU A 12 18.72 -17.58 15.23
C LEU A 12 17.85 -18.19 14.14
N GLY A 13 18.48 -18.80 13.13
CA GLY A 13 17.81 -19.64 12.15
C GLY A 13 17.45 -21.00 12.75
N VAL A 14 16.19 -21.40 12.64
CA VAL A 14 15.68 -22.68 13.13
C VAL A 14 15.29 -23.54 11.94
N SER A 15 15.77 -24.79 11.93
CA SER A 15 15.41 -25.79 10.92
C SER A 15 14.94 -27.08 11.58
N GLY A 16 14.20 -27.89 10.86
CA GLY A 16 13.80 -29.25 11.23
C GLY A 16 13.79 -30.14 9.99
N LYS A 17 13.78 -31.45 10.18
CA LYS A 17 13.63 -32.43 9.08
C LYS A 17 12.22 -32.38 8.47
N ASP A 18 11.26 -31.98 9.27
CA ASP A 18 9.87 -31.76 8.89
C ASP A 18 9.25 -30.60 9.68
N ILE A 19 8.01 -30.28 9.38
CA ILE A 19 7.30 -29.15 9.99
C ILE A 19 7.03 -29.35 11.51
N ASN A 20 6.92 -30.61 11.96
CA ASN A 20 6.67 -30.90 13.38
C ASN A 20 7.94 -30.69 14.18
N GLU A 21 9.08 -31.20 13.69
CA GLU A 21 10.36 -30.96 14.33
C GLU A 21 10.76 -29.48 14.32
N LEU A 22 10.43 -28.75 13.24
CA LEU A 22 10.60 -27.29 13.18
C LEU A 22 9.79 -26.61 14.28
N TYR A 23 8.54 -27.02 14.47
CA TYR A 23 7.66 -26.51 15.53
C TYR A 23 8.22 -26.77 16.92
N ASP A 24 8.53 -28.04 17.21
CA ASP A 24 9.02 -28.45 18.54
C ASP A 24 10.32 -27.77 18.91
N THR A 25 11.26 -27.64 17.93
CA THR A 25 12.52 -26.94 18.11
C THR A 25 12.29 -25.45 18.36
N THR A 26 11.40 -24.83 17.61
CA THR A 26 11.07 -23.41 17.80
C THR A 26 10.48 -23.18 19.19
N ALA A 27 9.49 -23.98 19.59
CA ALA A 27 8.87 -23.89 20.91
C ALA A 27 9.85 -24.11 22.05
N ALA A 28 10.83 -25.03 21.87
CA ALA A 28 11.87 -25.26 22.86
C ALA A 28 12.80 -24.04 23.01
N ILE A 29 13.14 -23.38 21.89
CA ILE A 29 13.98 -22.17 21.90
C ILE A 29 13.26 -21.00 22.54
N GLU A 30 11.96 -20.84 22.26
CA GLU A 30 11.11 -19.81 22.88
C GLU A 30 11.09 -19.95 24.42
N LYS A 31 10.99 -21.17 24.91
CA LYS A 31 11.05 -21.45 26.37
C LYS A 31 12.37 -21.04 27.00
N LEU A 32 13.45 -20.96 26.22
CA LEU A 32 14.76 -20.45 26.65
C LEU A 32 14.84 -18.91 26.63
N GLY A 33 13.75 -18.24 26.22
CA GLY A 33 13.65 -16.78 26.21
C GLY A 33 14.07 -16.11 24.87
N ASN A 34 14.52 -16.88 23.86
CA ASN A 34 14.88 -16.31 22.56
C ASN A 34 13.62 -16.12 21.68
N LYS A 35 13.35 -14.87 21.31
CA LYS A 35 12.26 -14.49 20.41
C LYS A 35 12.74 -13.88 19.09
N ASN A 36 14.05 -13.91 18.84
CA ASN A 36 14.66 -13.42 17.62
C ASN A 36 14.93 -14.61 16.69
N LEU A 37 13.87 -15.14 16.07
CA LEU A 37 13.96 -16.39 15.31
C LEU A 37 13.58 -16.16 13.82
N VAL A 38 14.13 -17.02 12.97
CA VAL A 38 13.75 -17.15 11.56
C VAL A 38 13.59 -18.63 11.25
N LEU A 39 12.48 -19.02 10.61
CA LEU A 39 12.15 -20.42 10.38
C LEU A 39 12.58 -20.86 8.97
N ASP A 40 13.46 -21.86 8.88
CA ASP A 40 13.77 -22.50 7.59
C ASP A 40 12.64 -23.47 7.21
N THR A 41 11.83 -23.07 6.27
CA THR A 41 10.71 -23.87 5.76
C THR A 41 11.08 -24.73 4.55
N THR A 42 12.37 -24.75 4.18
CA THR A 42 12.86 -25.52 3.03
C THR A 42 12.74 -27.01 3.27
N GLY A 43 11.93 -27.68 2.48
CA GLY A 43 11.77 -29.14 2.49
C GLY A 43 12.77 -29.86 1.57
N ALA A 44 12.53 -31.14 1.32
CA ALA A 44 13.35 -31.97 0.44
C ALA A 44 13.18 -31.61 -1.05
N ASP A 45 12.01 -31.11 -1.43
CA ASP A 45 11.69 -30.70 -2.79
C ASP A 45 10.82 -29.41 -2.82
N ILE A 46 10.50 -28.96 -4.04
CA ILE A 46 9.71 -27.75 -4.29
C ILE A 46 8.29 -27.89 -3.73
N LYS A 47 7.68 -29.06 -3.89
CA LYS A 47 6.31 -29.32 -3.44
C LYS A 47 6.21 -29.28 -1.92
N GLU A 48 7.13 -29.94 -1.25
CA GLU A 48 7.20 -29.95 0.22
C GLU A 48 7.50 -28.55 0.75
N THR A 49 8.46 -27.84 0.17
CA THR A 49 8.79 -26.47 0.56
C THR A 49 7.58 -25.53 0.45
N PHE A 50 6.84 -25.63 -0.65
CA PHE A 50 5.64 -24.83 -0.84
C PHE A 50 4.56 -25.20 0.19
N ALA A 51 4.36 -26.49 0.45
CA ALA A 51 3.41 -26.97 1.45
C ALA A 51 3.79 -26.45 2.86
N ASN A 52 5.07 -26.52 3.23
CA ASN A 52 5.58 -26.05 4.52
C ASN A 52 5.34 -24.53 4.69
N THR A 53 5.69 -23.72 3.70
CA THR A 53 5.47 -22.26 3.77
C THR A 53 4.00 -21.91 3.94
N VAL A 54 3.10 -22.61 3.21
CA VAL A 54 1.65 -22.43 3.35
C VAL A 54 1.15 -22.87 4.73
N GLN A 55 1.60 -24.03 5.23
CA GLN A 55 1.17 -24.56 6.54
C GLN A 55 1.60 -23.65 7.68
N VAL A 56 2.88 -23.25 7.72
CA VAL A 56 3.41 -22.30 8.72
C VAL A 56 2.59 -21.01 8.72
N ARG A 57 2.34 -20.44 7.55
CA ARG A 57 1.57 -19.19 7.47
C ARG A 57 0.11 -19.35 7.88
N ARG A 58 -0.51 -20.48 7.54
CA ARG A 58 -1.89 -20.78 7.95
C ARG A 58 -1.99 -21.00 9.45
N ALA A 59 -1.07 -21.73 10.06
CA ALA A 59 -1.03 -21.93 11.49
C ALA A 59 -0.87 -20.59 12.23
N ALA A 60 0.07 -19.78 11.80
CA ALA A 60 0.30 -18.45 12.39
C ALA A 60 -0.93 -17.54 12.32
N LEU A 61 -1.64 -17.51 11.19
CA LEU A 61 -2.76 -16.57 10.97
C LEU A 61 -4.12 -17.11 11.37
N LYS A 62 -4.46 -18.35 10.97
CA LYS A 62 -5.79 -18.92 11.25
C LYS A 62 -5.89 -19.47 12.67
N ASN A 63 -4.84 -20.16 13.10
CA ASN A 63 -4.81 -20.77 14.43
C ASN A 63 -4.22 -19.83 15.49
N GLN A 64 -3.76 -18.64 15.06
CA GLN A 64 -3.08 -17.65 15.91
C GLN A 64 -1.87 -18.24 16.68
N ASP A 65 -1.21 -19.22 16.06
CA ASP A 65 -0.06 -19.91 16.63
C ASP A 65 1.20 -19.05 16.48
N ARG A 66 1.64 -18.47 17.60
CA ARG A 66 2.79 -17.56 17.62
C ARG A 66 4.11 -18.25 17.37
N THR A 67 4.24 -19.55 17.67
CA THR A 67 5.44 -20.33 17.42
C THR A 67 5.79 -20.40 15.94
N PHE A 68 4.78 -20.30 15.06
CA PHE A 68 4.97 -20.15 13.63
C PHE A 68 4.89 -18.70 13.13
N GLY A 69 4.81 -17.73 14.04
CA GLY A 69 4.67 -16.31 13.70
C GLY A 69 5.97 -15.59 13.27
N TYR A 70 7.08 -16.30 13.19
CA TYR A 70 8.38 -15.74 12.80
C TYR A 70 8.56 -15.65 11.27
N PRO A 71 9.48 -14.78 10.78
CA PRO A 71 9.84 -14.75 9.36
C PRO A 71 10.36 -16.09 8.87
N SER A 72 10.05 -16.45 7.62
CA SER A 72 10.49 -17.71 6.99
C SER A 72 11.70 -17.52 6.09
N ILE A 73 12.57 -18.53 6.06
CA ILE A 73 13.62 -18.69 5.05
C ILE A 73 13.20 -19.75 4.06
N VAL A 74 13.47 -19.50 2.77
CA VAL A 74 13.42 -20.50 1.71
C VAL A 74 14.77 -20.55 1.01
N ASN A 75 15.44 -21.68 1.06
CA ASN A 75 16.75 -21.89 0.46
C ASN A 75 16.63 -22.47 -0.95
N LEU A 76 16.68 -21.60 -1.96
CA LEU A 76 16.55 -22.01 -3.36
C LEU A 76 17.79 -22.71 -3.91
N VAL A 77 18.96 -22.56 -3.29
CA VAL A 77 20.19 -23.27 -3.68
C VAL A 77 19.97 -24.76 -3.59
N LYS A 78 19.32 -25.23 -2.51
CA LYS A 78 18.97 -26.65 -2.32
C LYS A 78 17.96 -27.16 -3.35
N LEU A 79 17.01 -26.30 -3.75
CA LEU A 79 15.89 -26.70 -4.64
C LEU A 79 16.25 -26.64 -6.11
N ALA A 80 16.98 -25.59 -6.53
CA ALA A 80 17.33 -25.36 -7.92
C ALA A 80 18.54 -26.14 -8.40
N LYS A 81 19.40 -26.63 -7.50
CA LYS A 81 20.54 -27.50 -7.79
C LYS A 81 21.43 -26.97 -8.92
N GLY A 82 21.71 -25.66 -8.94
CA GLY A 82 22.53 -25.00 -9.95
C GLY A 82 21.77 -24.51 -11.21
N ASP A 83 20.50 -24.83 -11.35
CA ASP A 83 19.68 -24.29 -12.45
C ASP A 83 19.23 -22.85 -12.12
N LYS A 84 19.84 -21.88 -12.80
CA LYS A 84 19.58 -20.45 -12.59
C LYS A 84 18.19 -20.00 -13.00
N HIS A 85 17.62 -20.60 -14.06
CA HIS A 85 16.27 -20.27 -14.51
C HIS A 85 15.23 -20.78 -13.53
N LEU A 86 15.40 -22.01 -13.05
CA LEU A 86 14.57 -22.56 -11.98
C LEU A 86 14.69 -21.74 -10.70
N GLN A 87 15.91 -21.33 -10.33
CA GLN A 87 16.12 -20.46 -9.17
C GLN A 87 15.34 -19.15 -9.29
N ALA A 88 15.40 -18.46 -10.43
CA ALA A 88 14.67 -17.22 -10.68
C ALA A 88 13.14 -17.43 -10.65
N ALA A 89 12.65 -18.52 -11.24
CA ALA A 89 11.23 -18.86 -11.20
C ALA A 89 10.74 -19.14 -9.77
N LEU A 90 11.50 -19.91 -8.99
CA LEU A 90 11.18 -20.19 -7.59
C LEU A 90 11.28 -18.92 -6.73
N ALA A 91 12.27 -18.05 -6.97
CA ALA A 91 12.38 -16.76 -6.28
C ALA A 91 11.12 -15.90 -6.51
N SER A 92 10.61 -15.86 -7.73
CA SER A 92 9.35 -15.18 -8.07
C SER A 92 8.17 -15.78 -7.32
N MET A 93 8.05 -17.11 -7.32
CA MET A 93 6.97 -17.82 -6.63
C MET A 93 6.97 -17.54 -5.13
N PHE A 94 8.11 -17.65 -4.44
CA PHE A 94 8.19 -17.46 -3.00
C PHE A 94 8.15 -15.98 -2.60
N THR A 95 8.54 -15.06 -3.48
CA THR A 95 8.28 -13.62 -3.28
C THR A 95 6.77 -13.34 -3.20
N MET A 96 5.98 -13.99 -4.04
CA MET A 96 4.51 -13.86 -4.00
C MET A 96 3.86 -14.70 -2.89
N LYS A 97 4.50 -15.77 -2.41
CA LYS A 97 3.92 -16.78 -1.51
C LYS A 97 4.83 -17.07 -0.31
N TYR A 98 4.73 -16.20 0.71
CA TYR A 98 5.18 -16.45 2.07
C TYR A 98 6.69 -16.61 2.31
N GLY A 99 7.54 -16.38 1.34
CA GLY A 99 8.99 -16.31 1.56
C GLY A 99 9.39 -14.95 2.10
N SER A 100 9.81 -14.88 3.37
CA SER A 100 10.30 -13.63 3.96
C SER A 100 11.76 -13.36 3.57
N ILE A 101 12.58 -14.40 3.61
CA ILE A 101 13.99 -14.39 3.21
C ILE A 101 14.18 -15.49 2.16
N ILE A 102 14.71 -15.12 1.01
CA ILE A 102 14.98 -16.05 -0.09
C ILE A 102 16.49 -16.15 -0.27
N VAL A 103 17.05 -17.34 -0.07
CA VAL A 103 18.48 -17.61 -0.24
C VAL A 103 18.73 -18.09 -1.66
N MET A 104 19.58 -17.38 -2.38
CA MET A 104 19.98 -17.67 -3.75
C MET A 104 21.50 -17.88 -3.82
N GLU A 105 21.98 -18.69 -4.77
CA GLU A 105 23.42 -18.89 -4.95
C GLU A 105 24.13 -17.60 -5.38
N GLN A 106 23.55 -16.93 -6.36
CA GLN A 106 23.93 -15.59 -6.80
C GLN A 106 22.73 -14.88 -7.39
N MET A 107 22.79 -13.57 -7.47
CA MET A 107 21.77 -12.75 -8.11
C MET A 107 22.45 -11.70 -8.98
N THR A 108 22.28 -11.80 -10.30
CA THR A 108 22.69 -10.77 -11.24
C THR A 108 21.71 -9.61 -11.25
N TYR A 109 22.09 -8.45 -11.78
CA TYR A 109 21.18 -7.33 -11.94
C TYR A 109 19.96 -7.67 -12.82
N ALA A 110 20.17 -8.47 -13.87
CA ALA A 110 19.10 -8.93 -14.76
C ALA A 110 18.05 -9.80 -14.05
N GLU A 111 18.47 -10.60 -13.06
CA GLU A 111 17.57 -11.42 -12.22
C GLU A 111 16.92 -10.58 -11.11
N ALA A 112 17.66 -9.63 -10.53
CA ALA A 112 17.17 -8.78 -9.44
C ALA A 112 16.05 -7.84 -9.87
N LEU A 113 16.16 -7.22 -11.03
CA LEU A 113 15.24 -6.19 -11.51
C LEU A 113 13.78 -6.68 -11.59
N PRO A 114 13.47 -7.81 -12.25
CA PRO A 114 12.10 -8.33 -12.29
C PRO A 114 11.60 -8.79 -10.90
N LEU A 115 12.46 -9.31 -10.02
CA LEU A 115 12.09 -9.69 -8.66
C LEU A 115 11.72 -8.48 -7.82
N PHE A 116 12.47 -7.39 -7.92
CA PHE A 116 12.13 -6.13 -7.24
C PHE A 116 10.85 -5.50 -7.78
N GLY A 117 10.67 -5.53 -9.11
CA GLY A 117 9.42 -5.09 -9.73
C GLY A 117 8.22 -5.90 -9.26
N LEU A 118 8.35 -7.23 -9.22
CA LEU A 118 7.31 -8.13 -8.69
C LEU A 118 7.01 -7.85 -7.22
N ARG A 119 8.03 -7.74 -6.39
CA ARG A 119 7.87 -7.41 -4.96
C ARG A 119 7.17 -6.06 -4.77
N GLN A 120 7.55 -5.06 -5.54
CA GLN A 120 6.92 -3.74 -5.49
C GLN A 120 5.43 -3.83 -5.83
N ASN A 121 5.06 -4.52 -6.91
CA ASN A 121 3.66 -4.70 -7.30
C ASN A 121 2.83 -5.41 -6.22
N VAL A 122 3.37 -6.47 -5.62
CA VAL A 122 2.66 -7.23 -4.57
C VAL A 122 2.42 -6.40 -3.31
N PHE A 123 3.37 -5.56 -2.92
CA PHE A 123 3.31 -4.82 -1.66
C PHE A 123 2.85 -3.36 -1.78
N THR A 124 2.84 -2.78 -2.98
CA THR A 124 2.42 -1.38 -3.20
C THR A 124 1.14 -1.22 -3.99
N ASP A 125 0.66 -2.28 -4.65
CA ASP A 125 -0.65 -2.32 -5.33
C ASP A 125 -1.52 -3.43 -4.71
N PRO A 126 -2.04 -3.22 -3.52
CA PRO A 126 -2.90 -4.19 -2.86
C PRO A 126 -4.22 -4.33 -3.63
N GLN A 127 -4.78 -5.55 -3.66
CA GLN A 127 -6.09 -5.82 -4.26
C GLN A 127 -7.23 -5.02 -3.60
N LYS A 128 -7.03 -4.57 -2.36
CA LYS A 128 -7.83 -3.53 -1.70
C LYS A 128 -6.95 -2.31 -1.54
N PRO A 129 -7.10 -1.29 -2.37
CA PRO A 129 -6.34 -0.05 -2.24
C PRO A 129 -6.51 0.55 -0.86
N MET A 130 -5.43 1.11 -0.30
CA MET A 130 -5.56 1.90 0.92
C MET A 130 -6.38 3.14 0.63
N LYS A 131 -7.38 3.37 1.45
CA LYS A 131 -8.29 4.50 1.38
C LYS A 131 -8.05 5.47 2.51
N VAL A 132 -8.35 6.73 2.24
CA VAL A 132 -8.60 7.76 3.24
C VAL A 132 -10.11 7.91 3.38
N GLU A 133 -10.58 8.15 4.59
CA GLU A 133 -12.02 8.35 4.81
C GLU A 133 -12.53 9.55 4.02
N PRO A 134 -13.66 9.44 3.31
CA PRO A 134 -14.30 10.58 2.66
C PRO A 134 -14.64 11.66 3.68
N GLY A 135 -14.37 12.92 3.35
CA GLY A 135 -14.57 14.00 4.31
C GLY A 135 -14.05 15.34 3.81
N ILE A 136 -14.16 16.34 4.70
CA ILE A 136 -13.60 17.67 4.51
C ILE A 136 -12.38 17.79 5.43
N TYR A 137 -11.24 18.08 4.86
CA TYR A 137 -9.95 18.21 5.53
C TYR A 137 -9.48 19.69 5.41
N PRO A 138 -9.70 20.53 6.43
CA PRO A 138 -9.23 21.89 6.40
C PRO A 138 -7.71 21.96 6.51
N LEU A 139 -7.07 22.69 5.60
CA LEU A 139 -5.63 22.88 5.51
C LEU A 139 -5.26 24.35 5.68
N ASN A 140 -4.07 24.63 6.19
CA ASN A 140 -3.49 25.97 6.34
C ASN A 140 -4.39 26.95 7.11
N GLY A 141 -5.14 26.48 8.10
CA GLY A 141 -6.05 27.32 8.89
C GLY A 141 -7.34 27.68 8.17
N ALA A 142 -7.80 26.83 7.24
CA ALA A 142 -9.05 27.05 6.51
C ALA A 142 -10.27 27.18 7.41
N ASP A 143 -11.20 28.01 6.98
CA ASP A 143 -12.51 28.24 7.57
C ASP A 143 -13.66 27.90 6.57
N GLU A 144 -14.88 28.26 6.94
CA GLU A 144 -16.06 28.06 6.11
C GLU A 144 -16.07 28.86 4.78
N ASN A 145 -15.26 29.93 4.67
CA ASN A 145 -15.18 30.79 3.49
C ASN A 145 -14.00 30.43 2.59
N SER A 146 -13.17 29.50 3.01
CA SER A 146 -11.97 29.11 2.28
C SER A 146 -12.28 28.27 1.07
N LEU A 147 -11.42 28.37 0.03
CA LEU A 147 -11.52 27.66 -1.24
C LEU A 147 -11.73 26.15 -1.03
N VAL A 148 -12.56 25.53 -1.88
CA VAL A 148 -12.79 24.08 -1.88
C VAL A 148 -11.98 23.43 -3.00
N VAL A 149 -11.20 22.41 -2.64
CA VAL A 149 -10.45 21.59 -3.61
C VAL A 149 -10.91 20.15 -3.45
N THR A 150 -11.24 19.45 -4.53
CA THR A 150 -11.70 18.06 -4.44
C THR A 150 -10.75 17.05 -5.07
N THR A 151 -10.69 15.85 -4.50
CA THR A 151 -10.00 14.69 -5.06
C THR A 151 -10.65 13.39 -4.58
N VAL A 152 -9.99 12.25 -4.80
CA VAL A 152 -10.45 10.90 -4.50
C VAL A 152 -9.83 10.34 -3.22
N ASP A 153 -10.45 9.30 -2.67
CA ASP A 153 -10.07 8.61 -1.43
C ASP A 153 -8.84 7.68 -1.55
N PHE A 154 -8.21 7.56 -2.72
CA PHE A 154 -6.99 6.78 -2.86
C PHE A 154 -5.85 7.39 -2.04
N ALA A 155 -5.31 6.63 -1.10
CA ALA A 155 -4.34 7.14 -0.11
C ALA A 155 -3.12 7.82 -0.75
N LEU A 156 -2.54 7.24 -1.81
CA LEU A 156 -1.41 7.85 -2.50
C LEU A 156 -1.77 9.21 -3.12
N THR A 157 -2.95 9.33 -3.75
CA THR A 157 -3.45 10.60 -4.29
C THR A 157 -3.63 11.62 -3.17
N TYR A 158 -4.24 11.20 -2.06
CA TYR A 158 -4.43 12.07 -0.91
C TYR A 158 -3.10 12.63 -0.38
N PHE A 159 -2.13 11.78 -0.07
CA PHE A 159 -0.85 12.23 0.48
C PHE A 159 -0.07 13.15 -0.45
N VAL A 160 -0.07 12.86 -1.75
CA VAL A 160 0.59 13.72 -2.73
C VAL A 160 -0.12 15.06 -2.87
N VAL A 161 -1.45 15.05 -2.97
CA VAL A 161 -2.24 16.28 -3.13
C VAL A 161 -2.22 17.11 -1.85
N SER A 162 -2.50 16.52 -0.69
CA SER A 162 -2.50 17.26 0.58
C SER A 162 -1.13 17.89 0.89
N GLY A 163 -0.04 17.17 0.64
CA GLY A 163 1.31 17.71 0.83
C GLY A 163 1.61 18.93 -0.05
N GLU A 164 1.16 18.94 -1.32
CA GLU A 164 1.33 20.11 -2.19
C GLU A 164 0.38 21.27 -1.78
N LEU A 165 -0.83 20.95 -1.33
CA LEU A 165 -1.77 21.94 -0.83
C LEU A 165 -1.27 22.60 0.47
N GLU A 166 -0.72 21.84 1.40
CA GLU A 166 -0.09 22.36 2.62
C GLU A 166 1.10 23.27 2.30
N ARG A 167 1.94 22.88 1.34
CA ARG A 167 3.09 23.68 0.87
C ARG A 167 2.70 25.00 0.22
N SER A 168 1.47 25.12 -0.30
CA SER A 168 0.99 26.37 -0.88
C SER A 168 0.85 27.47 0.16
N GLY A 169 0.53 27.11 1.41
CA GLY A 169 0.20 28.03 2.48
C GLY A 169 -1.17 28.71 2.35
N VAL A 170 -1.92 28.42 1.27
CA VAL A 170 -3.26 28.99 1.03
C VAL A 170 -4.29 28.25 1.87
N PRO A 171 -5.14 28.95 2.66
CA PRO A 171 -6.24 28.33 3.39
C PRO A 171 -7.27 27.71 2.44
N LEU A 172 -7.52 26.39 2.57
CA LEU A 172 -8.47 25.69 1.73
C LEU A 172 -9.05 24.43 2.39
N ASN A 173 -10.23 24.03 1.96
CA ASN A 173 -10.92 22.81 2.37
C ASN A 173 -10.71 21.72 1.33
N LEU A 174 -9.88 20.71 1.64
CA LEU A 174 -9.70 19.54 0.78
C LEU A 174 -10.85 18.57 1.00
N VAL A 175 -11.63 18.33 -0.04
CA VAL A 175 -12.78 17.41 -0.04
C VAL A 175 -12.40 16.09 -0.68
N ILE A 176 -12.52 15.01 0.08
CA ILE A 176 -12.24 13.65 -0.36
C ILE A 176 -13.55 12.93 -0.67
N ASN A 177 -13.69 12.51 -1.93
CA ASN A 177 -14.85 11.74 -2.40
C ASN A 177 -14.58 10.23 -2.33
N ASP A 178 -15.60 9.43 -2.01
CA ASP A 178 -15.50 7.97 -2.10
C ASP A 178 -15.43 7.54 -3.57
N ALA A 179 -14.27 7.10 -3.97
CA ALA A 179 -14.00 6.57 -5.30
C ALA A 179 -13.60 5.08 -5.27
N GLY A 180 -13.81 4.42 -4.12
CA GLY A 180 -13.45 3.01 -3.90
C GLY A 180 -11.95 2.78 -3.79
N GLY A 181 -11.16 3.80 -3.39
CA GLY A 181 -9.70 3.72 -3.32
C GLY A 181 -9.02 3.70 -4.69
N LEU A 182 -9.66 4.22 -5.73
CA LEU A 182 -9.11 4.29 -7.08
C LEU A 182 -8.48 5.67 -7.34
N SER A 183 -7.46 5.72 -8.21
CA SER A 183 -6.88 6.99 -8.67
C SER A 183 -7.90 7.83 -9.44
N VAL A 184 -7.65 9.14 -9.58
CA VAL A 184 -8.56 10.08 -10.26
C VAL A 184 -9.01 9.58 -11.63
N LEU A 185 -8.10 9.16 -12.50
CA LEU A 185 -8.44 8.69 -13.85
C LEU A 185 -9.14 7.34 -13.83
N THR A 186 -8.72 6.43 -12.97
CA THR A 186 -9.33 5.09 -12.87
C THR A 186 -10.75 5.19 -12.32
N SER A 187 -10.98 6.02 -11.31
CA SER A 187 -12.30 6.23 -10.73
C SER A 187 -13.26 6.96 -11.68
N TRP A 188 -12.74 7.92 -12.45
CA TRP A 188 -13.49 8.57 -13.52
C TRP A 188 -13.89 7.58 -14.59
N ALA A 189 -12.96 6.78 -15.10
CA ALA A 189 -13.24 5.74 -16.10
C ALA A 189 -14.23 4.67 -15.59
N ALA A 190 -14.22 4.38 -14.30
CA ALA A 190 -15.16 3.46 -13.64
C ALA A 190 -16.52 4.13 -13.28
N GLY A 191 -16.73 5.41 -13.60
CA GLY A 191 -17.93 6.16 -13.28
C GLY A 191 -18.13 6.51 -11.80
N LYS A 192 -17.14 6.24 -10.94
CA LYS A 192 -17.21 6.51 -9.50
C LYS A 192 -16.88 7.95 -9.14
N PHE A 193 -15.99 8.60 -9.89
CA PHE A 193 -15.68 10.02 -9.76
C PHE A 193 -16.22 10.76 -10.98
N SER A 194 -17.44 11.23 -10.87
CA SER A 194 -18.25 11.80 -11.95
C SER A 194 -18.93 13.10 -11.50
N GLY A 195 -19.50 13.85 -12.44
CA GLY A 195 -20.26 15.05 -12.09
C GLY A 195 -21.43 14.74 -11.13
N ASN A 196 -22.07 13.58 -11.25
CA ASN A 196 -23.14 13.16 -10.32
C ASN A 196 -22.58 12.93 -8.92
N SER A 197 -21.62 12.01 -8.78
CA SER A 197 -21.09 11.64 -7.46
C SER A 197 -20.45 12.82 -6.72
N ILE A 198 -19.72 13.68 -7.44
CA ILE A 198 -19.12 14.88 -6.85
C ILE A 198 -20.20 15.87 -6.44
N SER A 199 -21.20 16.16 -7.30
CA SER A 199 -22.24 17.13 -6.98
C SER A 199 -23.14 16.69 -5.84
N GLU A 200 -23.51 15.42 -5.77
CA GLU A 200 -24.26 14.85 -4.63
C GLU A 200 -23.47 15.00 -3.34
N TYR A 201 -22.19 14.60 -3.35
CA TYR A 201 -21.35 14.72 -2.17
C TYR A 201 -21.18 16.18 -1.70
N ILE A 202 -20.97 17.12 -2.64
CA ILE A 202 -20.85 18.54 -2.33
C ILE A 202 -22.15 19.08 -1.67
N LYS A 203 -23.32 18.78 -2.25
CA LYS A 203 -24.61 19.24 -1.70
C LYS A 203 -24.88 18.68 -0.30
N GLU A 204 -24.62 17.40 -0.09
CA GLU A 204 -24.97 16.73 1.16
C GLU A 204 -23.97 17.03 2.28
N ASN A 205 -22.68 17.08 1.97
CA ASN A 205 -21.63 17.07 3.00
C ASN A 205 -20.82 18.38 3.10
N VAL A 206 -20.76 19.17 2.02
CA VAL A 206 -19.92 20.36 1.96
C VAL A 206 -20.75 21.63 2.09
N GLU A 207 -21.83 21.79 1.34
CA GLU A 207 -22.70 23.00 1.40
C GLU A 207 -23.21 23.35 2.79
N PRO A 208 -23.56 22.39 3.66
CA PRO A 208 -23.98 22.71 5.02
C PRO A 208 -22.88 23.26 5.92
N LYS A 209 -21.60 23.06 5.56
CA LYS A 209 -20.44 23.35 6.39
C LYS A 209 -19.53 24.45 5.85
N VAL A 210 -19.58 24.66 4.52
CA VAL A 210 -18.68 25.59 3.81
C VAL A 210 -19.52 26.61 3.04
N LYS A 211 -19.22 27.88 3.20
CA LYS A 211 -19.91 29.00 2.55
C LYS A 211 -19.31 29.36 1.18
N CYS A 212 -18.01 29.08 1.00
CA CYS A 212 -17.36 29.29 -0.28
C CYS A 212 -18.04 28.46 -1.39
N ARG A 213 -18.25 29.04 -2.54
CA ARG A 213 -18.87 28.41 -3.72
C ARG A 213 -17.89 28.34 -4.90
N ARG A 214 -16.63 28.14 -4.59
CA ARG A 214 -15.55 27.95 -5.58
C ARG A 214 -14.97 26.54 -5.39
N LEU A 215 -15.07 25.70 -6.42
CA LEU A 215 -14.64 24.31 -6.40
C LEU A 215 -13.52 24.06 -7.42
N VAL A 216 -12.35 23.69 -6.97
CA VAL A 216 -11.23 23.25 -7.81
C VAL A 216 -11.33 21.74 -8.01
N ILE A 217 -11.38 21.32 -9.28
CA ILE A 217 -11.35 19.91 -9.68
C ILE A 217 -9.99 19.53 -10.28
N PRO A 218 -9.57 18.25 -10.21
CA PRO A 218 -8.30 17.83 -10.80
C PRO A 218 -8.27 18.05 -12.32
N GLY A 219 -7.21 18.65 -12.84
CA GLY A 219 -7.09 18.95 -14.29
C GLY A 219 -7.10 17.72 -15.19
N LYS A 220 -6.84 16.52 -14.64
CA LYS A 220 -6.96 15.24 -15.38
C LYS A 220 -8.41 14.89 -15.74
N VAL A 221 -9.38 15.48 -15.06
CA VAL A 221 -10.82 15.28 -15.30
C VAL A 221 -11.52 16.61 -15.63
N ALA A 222 -10.83 17.52 -16.30
CA ALA A 222 -11.37 18.81 -16.74
C ALA A 222 -12.69 18.68 -17.54
N VAL A 223 -12.90 17.55 -18.19
CA VAL A 223 -14.14 17.21 -18.93
C VAL A 223 -15.38 17.26 -18.04
N LEU A 224 -15.25 17.10 -16.72
CA LEU A 224 -16.38 17.16 -15.79
C LEU A 224 -16.87 18.59 -15.50
N LYS A 225 -16.13 19.64 -15.90
CA LYS A 225 -16.47 21.03 -15.58
C LYS A 225 -17.90 21.40 -15.98
N GLY A 226 -18.27 21.21 -17.23
CA GLY A 226 -19.61 21.59 -17.73
C GLY A 226 -20.73 20.81 -17.04
N ASP A 227 -20.53 19.53 -16.74
CA ASP A 227 -21.51 18.70 -16.02
C ASP A 227 -21.67 19.19 -14.57
N LEU A 228 -20.59 19.57 -13.91
CA LEU A 228 -20.61 20.12 -12.55
C LEU A 228 -21.25 21.52 -12.51
N GLU A 229 -20.97 22.40 -13.46
CA GLU A 229 -21.62 23.72 -13.56
C GLU A 229 -23.13 23.59 -13.69
N ALA A 230 -23.62 22.62 -14.48
CA ALA A 230 -25.04 22.34 -14.61
C ALA A 230 -25.67 21.77 -13.30
N LYS A 231 -24.93 20.98 -12.53
CA LYS A 231 -25.44 20.30 -11.33
C LYS A 231 -25.25 21.07 -10.02
N LEU A 232 -24.32 22.01 -9.99
CA LEU A 232 -24.02 22.87 -8.84
C LEU A 232 -24.30 24.34 -9.19
N PRO A 233 -25.55 24.75 -9.34
CA PRO A 233 -25.89 26.13 -9.63
C PRO A 233 -25.38 27.04 -8.51
N GLY A 234 -24.70 28.13 -8.89
CA GLY A 234 -24.09 29.07 -7.94
C GLY A 234 -22.67 28.72 -7.51
N TRP A 235 -22.11 27.60 -7.98
CA TRP A 235 -20.71 27.27 -7.80
C TRP A 235 -19.87 27.69 -9.01
N GLU A 236 -18.70 28.26 -8.75
CA GLU A 236 -17.65 28.45 -9.73
C GLU A 236 -16.80 27.18 -9.81
N ILE A 237 -16.78 26.50 -10.95
CA ILE A 237 -15.99 25.29 -11.16
C ILE A 237 -14.67 25.65 -11.82
N ILE A 238 -13.59 25.48 -11.11
CA ILE A 238 -12.24 25.84 -11.50
C ILE A 238 -11.47 24.57 -11.85
N VAL A 239 -10.87 24.52 -13.03
CA VAL A 239 -10.03 23.40 -13.43
C VAL A 239 -8.61 23.64 -12.92
N GLY A 240 -8.16 22.81 -12.00
CA GLY A 240 -6.80 22.81 -11.48
C GLY A 240 -5.77 22.24 -12.46
N PRO A 241 -4.50 22.20 -12.08
CA PRO A 241 -3.44 21.64 -12.92
C PRO A 241 -3.57 20.13 -13.07
N ARG A 242 -2.91 19.58 -14.08
CA ARG A 242 -2.88 18.14 -14.35
C ARG A 242 -2.00 17.37 -13.36
N GLU A 243 -0.92 17.99 -12.89
CA GLU A 243 0.05 17.38 -11.98
C GLU A 243 0.06 18.11 -10.64
N ALA A 244 0.08 17.32 -9.56
CA ALA A 244 -0.02 17.85 -8.20
C ALA A 244 1.09 18.86 -7.85
N VAL A 245 2.30 18.67 -8.35
CA VAL A 245 3.44 19.58 -8.14
C VAL A 245 3.19 21.00 -8.63
N GLN A 246 2.22 21.21 -9.49
CA GLN A 246 1.84 22.52 -10.03
C GLN A 246 0.82 23.24 -9.13
N LEU A 247 0.24 22.55 -8.14
CA LEU A 247 -0.81 23.10 -7.27
C LEU A 247 -0.33 24.32 -6.49
N VAL A 248 0.90 24.30 -5.99
CA VAL A 248 1.46 25.42 -5.20
C VAL A 248 1.43 26.73 -6.00
N LYS A 249 1.90 26.69 -7.25
CA LYS A 249 1.90 27.89 -8.11
C LYS A 249 0.48 28.28 -8.48
N PHE A 250 -0.32 27.31 -8.91
CA PHE A 250 -1.71 27.51 -9.33
C PHE A 250 -2.55 28.19 -8.24
N LEU A 251 -2.45 27.75 -6.99
CA LEU A 251 -3.22 28.31 -5.88
C LEU A 251 -2.77 29.72 -5.50
N LYS A 252 -1.46 29.99 -5.53
CA LYS A 252 -0.95 31.34 -5.30
C LYS A 252 -1.39 32.33 -6.38
N ASP A 253 -1.44 31.89 -7.64
CA ASP A 253 -1.91 32.71 -8.76
C ASP A 253 -3.45 32.91 -8.71
N LEU A 254 -4.19 32.01 -8.07
CA LEU A 254 -5.65 32.06 -7.92
C LEU A 254 -6.10 32.95 -6.75
N ASP A 255 -5.26 33.09 -5.74
CA ASP A 255 -5.50 33.87 -4.51
C ASP A 255 -4.99 35.32 -4.63
N ALA A 256 -4.19 35.62 -5.68
CA ALA A 256 -3.65 36.93 -5.97
C ALA A 256 -4.66 37.79 -6.74
#